data_8b50c8f78d519358aa0520ddf9f0a9b7
#
_entry.id   8b50c8f78d519358aa0520ddf9f0a9b7
#
_cell.length_a   1.000
_cell.length_b   1.000
_cell.length_c   1.000
_cell.angle_alpha   90.00
_cell.angle_beta   90.00
_cell.angle_gamma   90.00
#
_symmetry.space_group_name_H-M   'P 1'
#
loop_
_entity.id
_entity.type
_entity.pdbx_description
1 polymer ?
#
loop_
_entity_poly.entity_id
_entity_poly.type
_entity_poly.pdbx_seq_one_letter_code
_entity_poly.pdbx_strand_id
1 'polypeptide(L)'
;VIMTRRLPITYRTFVHRKSDFDDNRQRFEAQLKRDIVNLLLAHLSDFHSYGTVKVYYDGGQQIVTDALRGGIEYALSKDAIVYRDASPRDYRLEQVADFLCTLELTCEKFRNGEQTETDNKFFGDWKSFRVNYLKPIRRKRLES
;
A
#
# COMPACT_ATOMS: atom_id res chain seq x y z
N VAL A 1 8.35 -14.08 -3.01
CA VAL A 1 8.86 -13.72 -1.66
C VAL A 1 10.36 -13.41 -1.70
N ILE A 2 11.19 -14.30 -2.21
CA ILE A 2 12.66 -14.11 -2.26
C ILE A 2 13.04 -12.85 -3.04
N MET A 3 12.43 -12.63 -4.19
CA MET A 3 12.67 -11.44 -5.01
C MET A 3 12.28 -10.15 -4.27
N THR A 4 11.11 -10.13 -3.65
CA THR A 4 10.63 -8.96 -2.90
C THR A 4 11.53 -8.63 -1.71
N ARG A 5 12.09 -9.63 -1.04
CA ARG A 5 13.04 -9.42 0.06
C ARG A 5 14.30 -8.68 -0.38
N ARG A 6 14.75 -8.89 -1.60
CA ARG A 6 15.99 -8.33 -2.15
C ARG A 6 15.81 -6.94 -2.76
N LEU A 7 14.58 -6.54 -3.05
CA LEU A 7 14.32 -5.22 -3.63
C LEU A 7 14.62 -4.10 -2.64
N PRO A 8 15.26 -3.02 -3.07
CA PRO A 8 15.49 -1.83 -2.25
C PRO A 8 14.24 -0.96 -2.15
N ILE A 9 13.20 -1.52 -1.58
CA ILE A 9 11.89 -0.86 -1.39
C ILE A 9 11.56 -0.74 0.08
N THR A 10 10.74 0.25 0.40
CA THR A 10 9.99 0.35 1.64
C THR A 10 8.51 0.43 1.30
N TYR A 11 7.64 0.10 2.26
CA TYR A 11 6.21 0.13 2.02
C TYR A 11 5.42 0.57 3.24
N ARG A 12 4.21 1.02 2.98
CA ARG A 12 3.17 1.27 3.97
C ARG A 12 1.86 0.74 3.43
N THR A 13 1.02 0.20 4.29
CA THR A 13 -0.35 -0.21 3.95
C THR A 13 -1.34 0.53 4.83
N PHE A 14 -2.50 0.81 4.27
CA PHE A 14 -3.65 1.35 4.97
C PHE A 14 -4.79 0.35 4.85
N VAL A 15 -5.29 -0.12 5.99
CA VAL A 15 -6.35 -1.12 6.04
C VAL A 15 -7.56 -0.51 6.73
N HIS A 16 -8.68 -0.47 6.03
CA HIS A 16 -9.94 0.06 6.56
C HIS A 16 -11.08 -0.92 6.28
N ARG A 17 -12.02 -1.01 7.20
CA ARG A 17 -13.27 -1.74 6.97
C ARG A 17 -14.27 -0.80 6.32
N LYS A 18 -14.91 -1.25 5.24
CA LYS A 18 -15.94 -0.45 4.56
C LYS A 18 -17.11 -0.10 5.48
N SER A 19 -17.46 -1.00 6.38
CA SER A 19 -18.52 -0.76 7.38
C SER A 19 -18.25 0.42 8.29
N ASP A 20 -16.99 0.76 8.56
CA ASP A 20 -16.63 1.90 9.40
C ASP A 20 -16.98 3.25 8.74
N PHE A 21 -17.26 3.25 7.45
CA PHE A 21 -17.64 4.43 6.66
C PHE A 21 -19.11 4.41 6.24
N ASP A 22 -19.93 3.52 6.78
CA ASP A 22 -21.33 3.33 6.40
C ASP A 22 -21.52 3.17 4.87
N ASP A 23 -20.58 2.51 4.21
CA ASP A 23 -20.47 2.39 2.75
C ASP A 23 -20.47 3.75 2.02
N ASN A 24 -20.13 4.83 2.71
CA ASN A 24 -20.04 6.17 2.15
C ASN A 24 -18.70 6.36 1.44
N ARG A 25 -18.75 6.43 0.13
CA ARG A 25 -17.58 6.56 -0.73
C ARG A 25 -16.77 7.83 -0.45
N GLN A 26 -17.44 8.95 -0.21
CA GLN A 26 -16.78 10.25 0.05
C GLN A 26 -16.01 10.22 1.38
N ARG A 27 -16.55 9.60 2.41
CA ARG A 27 -15.86 9.43 3.69
C ARG A 27 -14.63 8.55 3.57
N PHE A 28 -14.74 7.48 2.79
CA PHE A 28 -13.62 6.58 2.51
C PHE A 28 -12.50 7.31 1.74
N GLU A 29 -12.85 8.09 0.72
CA GLU A 29 -11.90 8.93 -0.03
C GLU A 29 -11.17 9.92 0.87
N ALA A 30 -11.91 10.64 1.72
CA ALA A 30 -11.35 11.59 2.66
C ALA A 30 -10.36 10.91 3.62
N GLN A 31 -10.67 9.71 4.10
CA GLN A 31 -9.77 8.94 4.96
C GLN A 31 -8.52 8.51 4.21
N LEU A 32 -8.65 8.01 2.99
CA LEU A 32 -7.52 7.60 2.17
C LEU A 32 -6.58 8.79 1.88
N LYS A 33 -7.14 9.93 1.53
CA LYS A 33 -6.37 11.17 1.33
C LYS A 33 -5.62 11.59 2.60
N ARG A 34 -6.27 11.50 3.74
CA ARG A 34 -5.67 11.80 5.04
C ARG A 34 -4.50 10.86 5.37
N ASP A 35 -4.67 9.57 5.12
CA ASP A 35 -3.63 8.57 5.33
C ASP A 35 -2.39 8.87 4.47
N ILE A 36 -2.59 9.19 3.21
CA ILE A 36 -1.52 9.55 2.27
C ILE A 36 -0.81 10.83 2.73
N VAL A 37 -1.54 11.87 3.07
CA VAL A 37 -0.97 13.14 3.56
C VAL A 37 -0.15 12.92 4.83
N ASN A 38 -0.68 12.17 5.78
CA ASN A 38 0.02 11.87 7.04
C ASN A 38 1.31 11.09 6.79
N LEU A 39 1.29 10.13 5.88
CA LEU A 39 2.48 9.39 5.48
C LEU A 39 3.55 10.33 4.89
N LEU A 40 3.16 11.18 3.97
CA LEU A 40 4.06 12.13 3.32
C LEU A 40 4.65 13.14 4.32
N LEU A 41 3.84 13.65 5.23
CA LEU A 41 4.30 14.57 6.27
C LEU A 41 5.24 13.89 7.27
N ALA A 42 5.00 12.65 7.61
CA ALA A 42 5.88 11.86 8.49
C ALA A 42 7.27 11.63 7.89
N HIS A 43 7.37 11.60 6.55
CA HIS A 43 8.61 11.39 5.81
C HIS A 43 8.97 12.59 4.90
N LEU A 44 8.59 13.78 5.33
CA LEU A 44 8.67 15.00 4.51
C LEU A 44 10.10 15.31 4.04
N SER A 45 11.09 15.16 4.90
CA SER A 45 12.48 15.42 4.54
C SER A 45 13.00 14.51 3.43
N ASP A 46 12.61 13.23 3.47
CA ASP A 46 13.00 12.27 2.43
C ASP A 46 12.36 12.64 1.08
N PHE A 47 11.06 12.95 1.07
CA PHE A 47 10.36 13.34 -0.16
C PHE A 47 10.85 14.67 -0.72
N HIS A 48 11.21 15.64 0.13
CA HIS A 48 11.75 16.92 -0.30
C HIS A 48 13.17 16.80 -0.90
N SER A 49 13.92 15.75 -0.56
CA SER A 49 15.23 15.49 -1.12
C SER A 49 15.16 15.05 -2.60
N TYR A 50 14.00 14.58 -3.07
CA TYR A 50 13.81 14.15 -4.44
C TYR A 50 13.44 15.33 -5.35
N GLY A 51 14.02 15.40 -6.55
CA GLY A 51 13.68 16.42 -7.54
C GLY A 51 12.29 16.21 -8.14
N THR A 52 11.86 14.97 -8.29
CA THR A 52 10.58 14.58 -8.88
C THR A 52 9.99 13.40 -8.12
N VAL A 53 8.69 13.43 -7.87
CA VAL A 53 7.93 12.31 -7.31
C VAL A 53 7.09 11.69 -8.43
N LYS A 54 7.33 10.43 -8.73
CA LYS A 54 6.58 9.67 -9.72
C LYS A 54 5.65 8.69 -9.00
N VAL A 55 4.39 8.72 -9.35
CA VAL A 55 3.37 7.84 -8.76
C VAL A 55 2.84 6.89 -9.81
N TYR A 56 2.98 5.60 -9.56
CA TYR A 56 2.47 4.55 -10.42
C TYR A 56 1.23 3.93 -9.75
N TYR A 57 0.17 3.85 -10.51
CA TYR A 57 -1.11 3.35 -10.03
C TYR A 57 -1.83 2.59 -11.16
N ASP A 58 -2.51 1.50 -10.84
CA ASP A 58 -3.16 0.62 -11.82
C ASP A 58 -4.39 1.22 -12.52
N GLY A 59 -4.81 2.40 -12.11
CA GLY A 59 -5.87 3.15 -12.75
C GLY A 59 -7.28 2.64 -12.48
N GLY A 60 -7.45 1.63 -11.61
CA GLY A 60 -8.73 0.99 -11.38
C GLY A 60 -9.81 1.90 -10.77
N GLN A 61 -9.41 2.91 -9.99
CA GLN A 61 -10.35 3.79 -9.29
C GLN A 61 -9.90 5.25 -9.35
N GLN A 62 -10.72 6.10 -9.96
CA GLN A 62 -10.46 7.54 -10.05
C GLN A 62 -10.27 8.19 -8.67
N ILE A 63 -11.03 7.73 -7.69
CA ILE A 63 -10.98 8.21 -6.31
C ILE A 63 -9.57 8.08 -5.69
N VAL A 64 -8.88 6.97 -5.96
CA VAL A 64 -7.51 6.75 -5.47
C VAL A 64 -6.53 7.66 -6.20
N THR A 65 -6.69 7.82 -7.51
CA THR A 65 -5.86 8.73 -8.31
C THR A 65 -5.96 10.17 -7.82
N ASP A 66 -7.18 10.63 -7.54
CA ASP A 66 -7.43 11.99 -7.06
C ASP A 66 -6.89 12.19 -5.65
N ALA A 67 -7.06 11.19 -4.78
CA ALA A 67 -6.51 11.22 -3.42
C ALA A 67 -4.97 11.26 -3.41
N LEU A 68 -4.32 10.46 -4.25
CA LEU A 68 -2.87 10.45 -4.40
C LEU A 68 -2.35 11.79 -4.91
N ARG A 69 -2.90 12.28 -6.01
CA ARG A 69 -2.49 13.56 -6.60
C ARG A 69 -2.69 14.71 -5.63
N GLY A 70 -3.89 14.86 -5.10
CA GLY A 70 -4.22 15.93 -4.16
C GLY A 70 -3.41 15.87 -2.87
N GLY A 71 -3.16 14.66 -2.36
CA GLY A 71 -2.33 14.45 -1.18
C GLY A 71 -0.88 14.87 -1.39
N ILE A 72 -0.28 14.47 -2.52
CA ILE A 72 1.11 14.80 -2.84
C ILE A 72 1.27 16.30 -3.10
N GLU A 73 0.38 16.90 -3.89
CA GLU A 73 0.42 18.35 -4.16
C GLU A 73 0.27 19.15 -2.87
N TYR A 74 -0.64 18.75 -1.99
CA TYR A 74 -0.84 19.40 -0.70
C TYR A 74 0.38 19.28 0.22
N ALA A 75 0.91 18.06 0.39
CA ALA A 75 1.97 17.79 1.37
C ALA A 75 3.34 18.28 0.91
N LEU A 76 3.65 18.16 -0.38
CA LEU A 76 4.99 18.43 -0.91
C LEU A 76 5.10 19.78 -1.63
N SER A 77 3.99 20.44 -1.88
CA SER A 77 3.92 21.65 -2.72
C SER A 77 4.60 21.44 -4.08
N LYS A 78 4.47 20.24 -4.64
CA LYS A 78 5.04 19.82 -5.91
C LYS A 78 3.99 19.15 -6.76
N ASP A 79 4.10 19.30 -8.07
CA ASP A 79 3.27 18.57 -9.01
C ASP A 79 3.56 17.08 -8.95
N ALA A 80 2.49 16.29 -8.87
CA ALA A 80 2.59 14.85 -8.91
C ALA A 80 2.36 14.33 -10.34
N ILE A 81 3.26 13.47 -10.80
CA ILE A 81 3.07 12.76 -12.06
C ILE A 81 2.52 11.38 -11.74
N VAL A 82 1.27 11.15 -12.15
CA VAL A 82 0.57 9.87 -11.95
C VAL A 82 0.55 9.11 -13.26
N TYR A 83 1.15 7.94 -13.27
CA TYR A 83 1.19 7.04 -14.42
C TYR A 83 0.09 5.98 -14.27
N ARG A 84 -0.89 6.00 -15.17
CA ARG A 84 -2.00 5.02 -15.19
C ARG A 84 -1.64 3.76 -15.95
N ASP A 85 -0.92 3.92 -17.07
CA ASP A 85 -0.53 2.82 -17.93
C ASP A 85 0.91 2.44 -17.63
N ALA A 86 1.07 1.30 -16.99
CA ALA A 86 2.37 0.81 -16.58
C ALA A 86 3.20 0.36 -17.78
N SER A 87 4.46 0.81 -17.86
CA SER A 87 5.46 0.10 -18.65
C SER A 87 5.72 -1.28 -18.03
N PRO A 88 6.35 -2.24 -18.75
CA PRO A 88 6.70 -3.54 -18.16
C PRO A 88 7.52 -3.44 -16.87
N ARG A 89 8.27 -2.37 -16.70
CA ARG A 89 9.05 -2.08 -15.50
C ARG A 89 8.15 -1.66 -14.33
N ASP A 90 7.16 -0.83 -14.61
CA ASP A 90 6.20 -0.32 -13.62
C ASP A 90 5.20 -1.40 -13.21
N TYR A 91 4.84 -2.27 -14.15
CA TYR A 91 4.01 -3.44 -13.89
C TYR A 91 4.58 -4.36 -12.80
N ARG A 92 5.90 -4.52 -12.74
CA ARG A 92 6.55 -5.28 -11.67
C ARG A 92 6.40 -4.61 -10.31
N LEU A 93 6.50 -3.31 -10.23
CA LEU A 93 6.27 -2.57 -8.99
C LEU A 93 4.81 -2.67 -8.53
N GLU A 94 3.86 -2.61 -9.47
CA GLU A 94 2.44 -2.84 -9.17
C GLU A 94 2.19 -4.26 -8.64
N GLN A 95 2.80 -5.28 -9.24
CA GLN A 95 2.73 -6.66 -8.75
C GLN A 95 3.30 -6.79 -7.34
N VAL A 96 4.39 -6.11 -7.05
CA VAL A 96 4.96 -6.08 -5.69
C VAL A 96 4.01 -5.41 -4.72
N ALA A 97 3.41 -4.29 -5.09
CA ALA A 97 2.42 -3.60 -4.28
C ALA A 97 1.20 -4.49 -3.99
N ASP A 98 0.65 -5.17 -4.99
CA ASP A 98 -0.46 -6.12 -4.84
C ASP A 98 -0.08 -7.27 -3.89
N PHE A 99 1.11 -7.80 -4.03
CA PHE A 99 1.61 -8.85 -3.15
C PHE A 99 1.70 -8.38 -1.69
N LEU A 100 2.23 -7.19 -1.46
CA LEU A 100 2.32 -6.60 -0.12
C LEU A 100 0.93 -6.36 0.48
N CYS A 101 0.00 -5.84 -0.30
CA CYS A 101 -1.39 -5.68 0.12
C CYS A 101 -2.03 -7.02 0.48
N THR A 102 -1.80 -8.05 -0.32
CA THR A 102 -2.30 -9.41 -0.05
C THR A 102 -1.75 -9.95 1.26
N LEU A 103 -0.47 -9.80 1.52
CA LEU A 103 0.15 -10.25 2.77
C LEU A 103 -0.45 -9.55 4.00
N GLU A 104 -0.58 -8.24 3.95
CA GLU A 104 -1.11 -7.49 5.08
C GLU A 104 -2.60 -7.75 5.30
N LEU A 105 -3.37 -7.90 4.23
CA LEU A 105 -4.78 -8.30 4.32
C LEU A 105 -4.92 -9.71 4.90
N THR A 106 -4.10 -10.65 4.47
CA THR A 106 -4.10 -12.01 5.01
C THR A 106 -3.75 -12.02 6.50
N CYS A 107 -2.81 -11.18 6.90
CA CYS A 107 -2.49 -10.98 8.31
C CYS A 107 -3.71 -10.54 9.12
N GLU A 108 -4.46 -9.55 8.64
CA GLU A 108 -5.69 -9.09 9.28
C GLU A 108 -6.76 -10.18 9.34
N LYS A 109 -6.91 -10.95 8.28
CA LYS A 109 -7.83 -12.10 8.27
C LYS A 109 -7.49 -13.13 9.34
N PHE A 110 -6.22 -13.51 9.48
CA PHE A 110 -5.78 -14.44 10.53
C PHE A 110 -6.04 -13.88 11.94
N ARG A 111 -5.75 -12.60 12.16
CA ARG A 111 -5.98 -11.96 13.46
C ARG A 111 -7.46 -11.93 13.85
N ASN A 112 -8.34 -11.80 12.88
CA ASN A 112 -9.78 -11.70 13.10
C ASN A 112 -10.52 -13.05 12.96
N GLY A 113 -9.80 -14.13 12.68
CA GLY A 113 -10.40 -15.44 12.43
C GLY A 113 -11.20 -15.52 11.12
N GLU A 114 -10.89 -14.66 10.17
CA GLU A 114 -11.57 -14.53 8.87
C GLU A 114 -10.79 -15.19 7.72
N GLN A 115 -9.71 -15.93 8.00
CA GLN A 115 -8.93 -16.62 6.98
C GLN A 115 -9.79 -17.66 6.25
N THR A 116 -9.57 -17.75 4.93
CA THR A 116 -10.25 -18.71 4.07
C THR A 116 -9.46 -20.00 3.92
N GLU A 117 -10.09 -21.06 3.37
CA GLU A 117 -9.39 -22.29 3.00
C GLU A 117 -8.30 -22.03 1.94
N THR A 118 -8.55 -21.09 1.03
CA THR A 118 -7.56 -20.67 0.04
C THR A 118 -6.35 -20.04 0.70
N ASP A 119 -6.55 -19.19 1.70
CA ASP A 119 -5.47 -18.61 2.49
C ASP A 119 -4.65 -19.71 3.18
N ASN A 120 -5.30 -20.68 3.80
CA ASN A 120 -4.65 -21.82 4.43
C ASN A 120 -3.86 -22.70 3.45
N LYS A 121 -4.42 -22.93 2.26
CA LYS A 121 -3.72 -23.68 1.20
C LYS A 121 -2.47 -22.98 0.71
N PHE A 122 -2.53 -21.66 0.57
CA PHE A 122 -1.45 -20.87 0.01
C PHE A 122 -0.35 -20.59 1.02
N PHE A 123 -0.71 -20.24 2.24
CA PHE A 123 0.21 -19.75 3.26
C PHE A 123 0.43 -20.72 4.44
N GLY A 124 -0.38 -21.77 4.53
CA GLY A 124 -0.41 -22.67 5.69
C GLY A 124 -1.16 -22.05 6.87
N ASP A 125 -0.80 -22.49 8.08
CA ASP A 125 -1.36 -21.92 9.31
C ASP A 125 -0.74 -20.55 9.64
N TRP A 126 -1.21 -19.92 10.70
CA TRP A 126 -0.71 -18.62 11.16
C TRP A 126 0.80 -18.62 11.38
N LYS A 127 1.33 -19.68 12.01
CA LYS A 127 2.75 -19.80 12.29
C LYS A 127 3.58 -19.84 11.02
N SER A 128 3.20 -20.67 10.07
CA SER A 128 3.86 -20.80 8.75
C SER A 128 3.80 -19.49 7.96
N PHE A 129 2.63 -18.87 7.91
CA PHE A 129 2.45 -17.58 7.26
C PHE A 129 3.33 -16.49 7.86
N ARG A 130 3.31 -16.37 9.18
CA ARG A 130 4.09 -15.36 9.90
C ARG A 130 5.59 -15.52 9.67
N VAL A 131 6.10 -16.73 9.82
CA VAL A 131 7.55 -16.99 9.74
C VAL A 131 8.07 -16.91 8.31
N ASN A 132 7.36 -17.50 7.35
CA ASN A 132 7.85 -17.67 6.00
C ASN A 132 7.57 -16.49 5.08
N TYR A 133 6.49 -15.74 5.33
CA TYR A 133 6.03 -14.66 4.46
C TYR A 133 6.04 -13.29 5.14
N LEU A 134 5.35 -13.15 6.25
CA LEU A 134 5.09 -11.85 6.86
C LEU A 134 6.34 -11.22 7.49
N LYS A 135 6.99 -11.95 8.38
CA LYS A 135 8.15 -11.44 9.15
C LYS A 135 9.31 -10.98 8.26
N PRO A 136 9.71 -11.71 7.22
CA PRO A 136 10.79 -11.24 6.33
C PRO A 136 10.46 -9.96 5.57
N ILE A 137 9.18 -9.77 5.21
CA ILE A 137 8.72 -8.61 4.45
C ILE A 137 8.51 -7.40 5.35
N ARG A 138 8.00 -7.59 6.55
CA ARG A 138 7.75 -6.49 7.50
C ARG A 138 8.99 -5.71 7.92
N ARG A 139 10.17 -6.26 7.72
CA ARG A 139 11.43 -5.51 7.89
C ARG A 139 11.55 -4.31 6.96
N LYS A 140 10.78 -4.29 5.86
CA LYS A 140 10.75 -3.20 4.88
C LYS A 140 9.63 -2.20 5.13
N ARG A 141 8.80 -2.42 6.14
CA ARG A 141 7.70 -1.53 6.47
C ARG A 141 8.22 -0.21 7.02
N LEU A 142 7.70 0.89 6.47
CA LEU A 142 7.94 2.21 7.03
C LEU A 142 7.28 2.30 8.41
N GLU A 143 8.07 2.64 9.39
CA GLU A 143 7.56 2.97 10.72
C GLU A 143 6.98 4.38 10.70
N SER A 144 5.90 4.54 11.44
CA SER A 144 5.24 5.84 11.57
C SER A 144 6.02 6.78 12.49
#